data_9c81611a41972c8759ae01cd26931963
#
_entry.id   9c81611a41972c8759ae01cd26931963
#
_cell.length_a   1.000
_cell.length_b   1.000
_cell.length_c   1.000
_cell.angle_alpha   90.00
_cell.angle_beta   90.00
_cell.angle_gamma   90.00
#
_symmetry.space_group_name_H-M   'P 1'
#
loop_
_entity.id
_entity.type
_entity.pdbx_description
1 polymer ?
#
loop_
_entity_poly.entity_id
_entity_poly.type
_entity_poly.pdbx_seq_one_letter_code
_entity_poly.pdbx_strand_id
1 'polypeptide(L)'
;MYRILWPLKLWDSAMTDNDLSKIQLLILDVDGVLTDGGIVVHSDGTESKRFSVLDGHRIKLWQRSGGLTAVISGRETAATTIRAKQLGISLVMQGCLEKLPAFEQLLKEVGLTPEQTAYVGDDLMDIPLVRRAGFGVAVANAADELKQYADFITERKGGEGAVAEVVEHLLKKKMKWEELMERYRV
;
A
#
# COMPACT_ATOMS: atom_id res chain seq x y z
N MET A 1 -23.86 12.22 16.92
CA MET A 1 -23.54 10.78 17.01
C MET A 1 -23.96 10.14 15.67
N TYR A 2 -23.14 10.27 14.63
CA TYR A 2 -23.43 9.74 13.30
C TYR A 2 -22.90 8.32 13.23
N ARG A 3 -23.81 7.35 13.30
CA ARG A 3 -23.52 5.95 13.06
C ARG A 3 -23.50 5.78 11.53
N ILE A 4 -22.31 5.92 10.91
CA ILE A 4 -22.14 5.58 9.50
C ILE A 4 -22.26 4.06 9.40
N LEU A 5 -23.42 3.58 8.96
CA LEU A 5 -23.63 2.18 8.61
C LEU A 5 -22.98 1.93 7.25
N TRP A 6 -21.70 1.53 7.25
CA TRP A 6 -21.07 1.00 6.06
C TRP A 6 -21.61 -0.41 5.78
N PRO A 7 -21.89 -0.74 4.52
CA PRO A 7 -22.10 -2.13 4.18
C PRO A 7 -20.80 -2.88 4.52
N LEU A 8 -20.90 -3.78 5.49
CA LEU A 8 -19.84 -4.74 5.78
C LEU A 8 -19.59 -5.51 4.47
N LYS A 9 -18.33 -5.53 3.99
CA LYS A 9 -17.92 -6.46 2.94
C LYS A 9 -18.38 -7.83 3.38
N LEU A 10 -19.35 -8.42 2.66
CA LEU A 10 -19.80 -9.78 2.97
C LEU A 10 -18.63 -10.71 2.68
N TRP A 11 -18.07 -11.33 3.69
CA TRP A 11 -16.87 -12.16 3.69
C TRP A 11 -16.99 -13.45 2.85
N ASP A 12 -18.11 -13.66 2.16
CA ASP A 12 -18.43 -14.92 1.46
C ASP A 12 -18.00 -14.95 -0.02
N SER A 13 -17.42 -13.88 -0.58
CA SER A 13 -16.91 -13.91 -1.95
C SER A 13 -15.41 -13.63 -1.96
N ALA A 14 -14.61 -14.68 -2.19
CA ALA A 14 -13.21 -14.49 -2.58
C ALA A 14 -13.14 -13.51 -3.77
N MET A 15 -12.26 -12.49 -3.70
CA MET A 15 -12.09 -11.54 -4.80
C MET A 15 -11.75 -12.30 -6.08
N THR A 16 -12.49 -12.00 -7.14
CA THR A 16 -12.23 -12.60 -8.45
C THR A 16 -11.07 -11.92 -9.15
N ASP A 17 -10.41 -12.59 -10.08
CA ASP A 17 -9.37 -12.00 -10.92
C ASP A 17 -9.87 -10.76 -11.66
N ASN A 18 -11.16 -10.72 -12.01
CA ASN A 18 -11.81 -9.60 -12.67
C ASN A 18 -11.87 -8.35 -11.75
N ASP A 19 -11.99 -8.52 -10.45
CA ASP A 19 -12.00 -7.41 -9.50
C ASP A 19 -10.61 -6.80 -9.35
N LEU A 20 -9.55 -7.61 -9.31
CA LEU A 20 -8.17 -7.13 -9.23
C LEU A 20 -7.72 -6.40 -10.51
N SER A 21 -8.31 -6.69 -11.65
CA SER A 21 -8.03 -5.97 -12.89
C SER A 21 -8.43 -4.49 -12.84
N LYS A 22 -9.39 -4.12 -11.97
CA LYS A 22 -9.91 -2.75 -11.79
C LYS A 22 -8.99 -1.87 -10.95
N ILE A 23 -8.03 -2.45 -10.22
CA ILE A 23 -7.14 -1.69 -9.32
C ILE A 23 -6.28 -0.74 -10.14
N GLN A 24 -6.35 0.55 -9.82
CA GLN A 24 -5.61 1.63 -10.50
C GLN A 24 -4.65 2.36 -9.55
N LEU A 25 -4.96 2.39 -8.26
CA LEU A 25 -4.17 3.07 -7.24
C LEU A 25 -3.67 2.09 -6.19
N LEU A 26 -2.35 2.04 -6.00
CA LEU A 26 -1.68 1.33 -4.91
C LEU A 26 -1.35 2.33 -3.80
N ILE A 27 -1.94 2.13 -2.64
CA ILE A 27 -1.74 2.97 -1.45
C ILE A 27 -0.93 2.18 -0.43
N LEU A 28 0.14 2.77 0.08
CA LEU A 28 1.10 2.12 0.96
C LEU A 28 1.19 2.85 2.30
N ASP A 29 1.17 2.13 3.40
CA ASP A 29 1.76 2.63 4.63
C ASP A 29 3.29 2.65 4.52
N VAL A 30 3.96 3.24 5.49
CA VAL A 30 5.43 3.40 5.48
C VAL A 30 6.09 2.50 6.52
N ASP A 31 5.83 2.76 7.80
CA ASP A 31 6.48 2.05 8.89
C ASP A 31 5.88 0.65 9.04
N GLY A 32 6.69 -0.38 8.83
CA GLY A 32 6.25 -1.77 8.81
C GLY A 32 5.79 -2.30 7.44
N VAL A 33 5.59 -1.44 6.43
CA VAL A 33 5.25 -1.82 5.04
C VAL A 33 6.40 -1.54 4.08
N LEU A 34 6.75 -0.25 3.87
CA LEU A 34 7.92 0.14 3.06
C LEU A 34 9.24 -0.02 3.81
N THR A 35 9.18 -0.10 5.14
CA THR A 35 10.28 -0.38 6.06
C THR A 35 9.98 -1.64 6.87
N ASP A 36 10.95 -2.07 7.66
CA ASP A 36 10.80 -3.18 8.62
C ASP A 36 10.09 -2.79 9.93
N GLY A 37 9.59 -1.54 10.03
CA GLY A 37 8.93 -1.00 11.22
C GLY A 37 9.91 -0.47 12.28
N GLY A 38 11.21 -0.69 12.12
CA GLY A 38 12.23 -0.18 13.03
C GLY A 38 12.43 1.33 12.87
N ILE A 39 12.58 2.03 14.00
CA ILE A 39 12.89 3.45 14.06
C ILE A 39 14.30 3.62 14.61
N VAL A 40 15.19 4.23 13.83
CA VAL A 40 16.54 4.59 14.27
C VAL A 40 16.56 6.07 14.63
N VAL A 41 16.66 6.37 15.91
CA VAL A 41 16.72 7.74 16.41
C VAL A 41 18.17 8.08 16.74
N HIS A 42 18.68 9.19 16.21
CA HIS A 42 20.02 9.70 16.46
C HIS A 42 20.03 10.68 17.64
N SER A 43 21.21 10.85 18.26
CA SER A 43 21.37 11.73 19.43
C SER A 43 21.08 13.21 19.14
N ASP A 44 21.10 13.63 17.89
CA ASP A 44 20.74 14.97 17.43
C ASP A 44 19.24 15.13 17.15
N GLY A 45 18.43 14.09 17.41
CA GLY A 45 16.98 14.07 17.20
C GLY A 45 16.56 13.73 15.76
N THR A 46 17.49 13.48 14.85
CA THR A 46 17.14 13.03 13.49
C THR A 46 16.80 11.53 13.47
N GLU A 47 16.07 11.11 12.45
CA GLU A 47 15.68 9.70 12.24
C GLU A 47 16.23 9.16 10.92
N SER A 48 16.59 7.88 10.93
CA SER A 48 16.87 7.11 9.72
C SER A 48 15.84 6.01 9.51
N LYS A 49 15.50 5.76 8.25
CA LYS A 49 14.65 4.63 7.82
C LYS A 49 15.38 3.82 6.77
N ARG A 50 15.23 2.50 6.83
CA ARG A 50 15.74 1.58 5.82
C ARG A 50 14.61 1.17 4.88
N PHE A 51 14.80 1.43 3.57
CA PHE A 51 13.85 1.07 2.53
C PHE A 51 14.42 -0.03 1.63
N SER A 52 13.55 -0.93 1.18
CA SER A 52 13.92 -1.99 0.24
C SER A 52 14.10 -1.44 -1.19
N VAL A 53 15.21 -1.81 -1.83
CA VAL A 53 15.43 -1.54 -3.25
C VAL A 53 14.48 -2.36 -4.12
N LEU A 54 14.20 -3.59 -3.70
CA LEU A 54 13.28 -4.50 -4.40
C LEU A 54 11.87 -3.90 -4.49
N ASP A 55 11.34 -3.42 -3.35
CA ASP A 55 10.03 -2.76 -3.30
C ASP A 55 10.01 -1.52 -4.17
N GLY A 56 11.04 -0.68 -4.07
CA GLY A 56 11.14 0.52 -4.91
C GLY A 56 11.14 0.22 -6.40
N HIS A 57 11.83 -0.84 -6.83
CA HIS A 57 11.84 -1.26 -8.22
C HIS A 57 10.46 -1.75 -8.69
N ARG A 58 9.73 -2.51 -7.87
CA ARG A 58 8.39 -2.98 -8.22
C ARG A 58 7.35 -1.86 -8.25
N ILE A 59 7.45 -0.87 -7.36
CA ILE A 59 6.65 0.36 -7.44
C ILE A 59 6.86 1.05 -8.80
N LYS A 60 8.10 1.14 -9.29
CA LYS A 60 8.38 1.68 -10.63
C LYS A 60 7.78 0.85 -11.76
N LEU A 61 7.71 -0.49 -11.63
CA LEU A 61 7.02 -1.34 -12.61
C LEU A 61 5.52 -1.08 -12.61
N TRP A 62 4.90 -0.96 -11.42
CA TRP A 62 3.50 -0.60 -11.28
C TRP A 62 3.18 0.74 -11.98
N GLN A 63 3.98 1.77 -11.72
CA GLN A 63 3.83 3.08 -12.37
C GLN A 63 4.00 3.00 -13.90
N ARG A 64 4.94 2.21 -14.39
CA ARG A 64 5.12 1.98 -15.85
C ARG A 64 3.94 1.27 -16.50
N SER A 65 3.20 0.46 -15.77
CA SER A 65 1.96 -0.16 -16.25
C SER A 65 0.77 0.81 -16.33
N GLY A 66 0.95 2.06 -15.91
CA GLY A 66 -0.08 3.09 -15.82
C GLY A 66 -0.76 3.18 -14.45
N GLY A 67 -0.28 2.42 -13.44
CA GLY A 67 -0.80 2.46 -12.08
C GLY A 67 -0.33 3.69 -11.31
N LEU A 68 -1.23 4.25 -10.49
CA LEU A 68 -0.92 5.32 -9.54
C LEU A 68 -0.39 4.73 -8.24
N THR A 69 0.45 5.50 -7.53
CA THR A 69 0.96 5.13 -6.20
C THR A 69 0.76 6.29 -5.24
N ALA A 70 0.32 5.98 -4.03
CA ALA A 70 0.19 6.92 -2.93
C ALA A 70 0.80 6.37 -1.64
N VAL A 71 1.10 7.26 -0.71
CA VAL A 71 1.53 6.96 0.66
C VAL A 71 0.57 7.62 1.64
N ILE A 72 0.10 6.85 2.63
CA ILE A 72 -0.64 7.37 3.79
C ILE A 72 0.05 6.85 5.05
N SER A 73 0.69 7.74 5.82
CA SER A 73 1.46 7.38 7.02
C SER A 73 0.97 8.13 8.25
N GLY A 74 0.91 7.44 9.39
CA GLY A 74 0.61 8.07 10.70
C GLY A 74 1.72 8.99 11.19
N ARG A 75 2.96 8.74 10.79
CA ARG A 75 4.13 9.55 11.15
C ARG A 75 4.50 10.50 10.00
N GLU A 76 5.15 11.60 10.36
CA GLU A 76 5.74 12.54 9.41
C GLU A 76 7.26 12.57 9.57
N THR A 77 8.00 12.25 8.50
CA THR A 77 9.46 12.23 8.50
C THR A 77 10.04 12.70 7.17
N ALA A 78 11.18 13.40 7.24
CA ALA A 78 11.91 13.80 6.05
C ALA A 78 12.38 12.61 5.20
N ALA A 79 12.73 11.49 5.85
CA ALA A 79 13.15 10.27 5.16
C ALA A 79 12.05 9.71 4.24
N THR A 80 10.79 9.72 4.69
CA THR A 80 9.63 9.32 3.88
C THR A 80 9.44 10.27 2.69
N THR A 81 9.48 11.58 2.91
CA THR A 81 9.36 12.58 1.84
C THR A 81 10.44 12.41 0.77
N ILE A 82 11.70 12.24 1.18
CA ILE A 82 12.83 12.02 0.27
C ILE A 82 12.63 10.72 -0.52
N ARG A 83 12.25 9.63 0.14
CA ARG A 83 12.05 8.34 -0.52
C ARG A 83 10.90 8.37 -1.51
N ALA A 84 9.76 8.95 -1.14
CA ALA A 84 8.62 9.13 -2.04
C ALA A 84 9.01 9.91 -3.29
N LYS A 85 9.75 11.01 -3.14
CA LYS A 85 10.27 11.78 -4.26
C LYS A 85 11.19 10.95 -5.18
N GLN A 86 12.12 10.16 -4.64
CA GLN A 86 12.99 9.26 -5.41
C GLN A 86 12.18 8.24 -6.23
N LEU A 87 11.07 7.76 -5.65
CA LEU A 87 10.17 6.80 -6.28
C LEU A 87 9.16 7.47 -7.23
N GLY A 88 9.12 8.82 -7.30
CA GLY A 88 8.15 9.55 -8.13
C GLY A 88 6.73 9.40 -7.62
N ILE A 89 6.55 9.20 -6.32
CA ILE A 89 5.25 9.20 -5.65
C ILE A 89 4.93 10.64 -5.28
N SER A 90 3.92 11.24 -5.92
CA SER A 90 3.49 12.62 -5.66
C SER A 90 2.35 12.71 -4.63
N LEU A 91 1.58 11.63 -4.50
CA LEU A 91 0.44 11.53 -3.59
C LEU A 91 0.95 11.04 -2.21
N VAL A 92 1.33 11.97 -1.35
CA VAL A 92 1.96 11.65 -0.05
C VAL A 92 1.23 12.39 1.07
N MET A 93 0.61 11.63 1.95
CA MET A 93 -0.06 12.11 3.15
C MET A 93 0.66 11.56 4.38
N GLN A 94 1.21 12.42 5.19
CA GLN A 94 1.93 12.08 6.42
C GLN A 94 1.26 12.73 7.64
N GLY A 95 1.56 12.25 8.85
CA GLY A 95 0.97 12.76 10.08
C GLY A 95 -0.52 12.40 10.24
N CYS A 96 -1.01 11.40 9.50
CA CYS A 96 -2.41 11.00 9.51
C CYS A 96 -2.70 10.05 10.68
N LEU A 97 -2.95 10.58 11.87
CA LEU A 97 -3.32 9.77 13.05
C LEU A 97 -4.61 8.98 12.81
N GLU A 98 -5.56 9.56 12.08
CA GLU A 98 -6.73 8.88 11.55
C GLU A 98 -6.58 8.77 10.04
N LYS A 99 -6.30 7.56 9.54
CA LYS A 99 -5.98 7.35 8.11
C LYS A 99 -7.20 7.39 7.19
N LEU A 100 -8.41 7.09 7.69
CA LEU A 100 -9.60 7.01 6.85
C LEU A 100 -9.98 8.35 6.20
N PRO A 101 -9.99 9.51 6.89
CA PRO A 101 -10.21 10.81 6.25
C PRO A 101 -9.19 11.13 5.15
N ALA A 102 -7.91 10.77 5.36
CA ALA A 102 -6.86 10.95 4.36
C ALA A 102 -7.11 10.07 3.11
N PHE A 103 -7.54 8.84 3.31
CA PHE A 103 -7.93 7.94 2.22
C PHE A 103 -9.09 8.51 1.39
N GLU A 104 -10.16 8.99 2.04
CA GLU A 104 -11.31 9.58 1.36
C GLU A 104 -10.95 10.87 0.59
N GLN A 105 -10.10 11.72 1.19
CA GLN A 105 -9.58 12.91 0.53
C GLN A 105 -8.75 12.53 -0.70
N LEU A 106 -7.86 11.55 -0.59
CA LEU A 106 -7.03 11.06 -1.69
C LEU A 106 -7.89 10.56 -2.85
N LEU A 107 -8.91 9.75 -2.57
CA LEU A 107 -9.81 9.24 -3.60
C LEU A 107 -10.55 10.35 -4.34
N LYS A 108 -11.00 11.36 -3.62
CA LYS A 108 -11.66 12.55 -4.21
C LYS A 108 -10.69 13.32 -5.12
N GLU A 109 -9.43 13.46 -4.72
CA GLU A 109 -8.40 14.16 -5.49
C GLU A 109 -8.10 13.46 -6.81
N VAL A 110 -7.98 12.12 -6.79
CA VAL A 110 -7.67 11.33 -7.99
C VAL A 110 -8.89 10.88 -8.79
N GLY A 111 -10.11 11.12 -8.30
CA GLY A 111 -11.35 10.74 -8.98
C GLY A 111 -11.58 9.23 -9.06
N LEU A 112 -11.10 8.46 -8.09
CA LEU A 112 -11.25 7.01 -8.02
C LEU A 112 -12.21 6.59 -6.91
N THR A 113 -12.78 5.38 -7.06
CA THR A 113 -13.59 4.75 -6.01
C THR A 113 -12.75 3.79 -5.16
N PRO A 114 -13.18 3.44 -3.95
CA PRO A 114 -12.48 2.47 -3.10
C PRO A 114 -12.18 1.13 -3.81
N GLU A 115 -13.10 0.64 -4.63
CA GLU A 115 -12.99 -0.63 -5.37
C GLU A 115 -11.85 -0.62 -6.40
N GLN A 116 -11.35 0.57 -6.77
CA GLN A 116 -10.24 0.75 -7.69
C GLN A 116 -8.88 0.89 -6.98
N THR A 117 -8.85 0.66 -5.67
CA THR A 117 -7.64 0.81 -4.85
C THR A 117 -7.17 -0.49 -4.25
N ALA A 118 -5.85 -0.64 -4.13
CA ALA A 118 -5.21 -1.58 -3.23
C ALA A 118 -4.59 -0.80 -2.07
N TYR A 119 -4.76 -1.28 -0.85
CA TYR A 119 -4.11 -0.73 0.34
C TYR A 119 -3.25 -1.79 1.02
N VAL A 120 -2.01 -1.44 1.35
CA VAL A 120 -1.08 -2.32 2.06
C VAL A 120 -0.78 -1.71 3.43
N GLY A 121 -1.05 -2.47 4.48
CA GLY A 121 -0.88 -2.07 5.88
C GLY A 121 -0.23 -3.14 6.75
N ASP A 122 0.13 -2.77 7.98
CA ASP A 122 0.75 -3.67 8.96
C ASP A 122 0.14 -3.60 10.36
N ASP A 123 -0.57 -2.53 10.73
CA ASP A 123 -1.03 -2.34 12.10
C ASP A 123 -2.52 -1.96 12.20
N LEU A 124 -3.03 -1.87 13.43
CA LEU A 124 -4.43 -1.60 13.76
C LEU A 124 -4.99 -0.34 13.09
N MET A 125 -4.14 0.69 12.93
CA MET A 125 -4.52 1.95 12.27
C MET A 125 -4.89 1.76 10.79
N ASP A 126 -4.48 0.65 10.17
CA ASP A 126 -4.72 0.31 8.77
C ASP A 126 -6.04 -0.44 8.55
N ILE A 127 -6.62 -1.01 9.62
CA ILE A 127 -7.85 -1.80 9.52
C ILE A 127 -8.97 -1.06 8.75
N PRO A 128 -9.25 0.23 9.01
CA PRO A 128 -10.30 0.94 8.28
C PRO A 128 -10.03 1.00 6.77
N LEU A 129 -8.77 1.12 6.35
CA LEU A 129 -8.38 1.23 4.95
C LEU A 129 -8.33 -0.13 4.25
N VAL A 130 -7.77 -1.14 4.91
CA VAL A 130 -7.77 -2.53 4.44
C VAL A 130 -9.20 -3.01 4.16
N ARG A 131 -10.13 -2.70 5.06
CA ARG A 131 -11.56 -3.04 4.90
C ARG A 131 -12.25 -2.25 3.81
N ARG A 132 -11.79 -1.04 3.53
CA ARG A 132 -12.43 -0.10 2.60
C ARG A 132 -11.93 -0.24 1.17
N ALA A 133 -10.65 -0.53 0.98
CA ALA A 133 -10.04 -0.70 -0.33
C ALA A 133 -10.67 -1.87 -1.11
N GLY A 134 -10.64 -1.78 -2.43
CA GLY A 134 -11.02 -2.89 -3.30
C GLY A 134 -10.15 -4.13 -3.07
N PHE A 135 -8.87 -3.93 -2.74
CA PHE A 135 -7.94 -5.00 -2.38
C PHE A 135 -7.15 -4.61 -1.13
N GLY A 136 -7.57 -5.12 0.00
CA GLY A 136 -6.92 -4.91 1.30
C GLY A 136 -5.83 -5.94 1.55
N VAL A 137 -4.61 -5.48 1.83
CA VAL A 137 -3.43 -6.34 2.01
C VAL A 137 -2.79 -6.12 3.37
N ALA A 138 -2.46 -7.21 4.06
CA ALA A 138 -1.62 -7.22 5.23
C ALA A 138 -0.25 -7.82 4.89
N VAL A 139 0.84 -7.20 5.37
CA VAL A 139 2.18 -7.80 5.25
C VAL A 139 2.35 -8.99 6.21
N ALA A 140 3.31 -9.90 5.93
CA ALA A 140 3.49 -11.14 6.70
C ALA A 140 3.66 -10.91 8.22
N ASN A 141 4.35 -9.83 8.61
CA ASN A 141 4.57 -9.42 9.99
C ASN A 141 3.55 -8.42 10.54
N ALA A 142 2.43 -8.22 9.85
CA ALA A 142 1.35 -7.37 10.34
C ALA A 142 0.72 -7.91 11.63
N ALA A 143 0.03 -7.03 12.35
CA ALA A 143 -0.78 -7.40 13.50
C ALA A 143 -1.83 -8.46 13.13
N ASP A 144 -2.03 -9.45 13.99
CA ASP A 144 -2.95 -10.57 13.72
C ASP A 144 -4.41 -10.07 13.56
N GLU A 145 -4.76 -8.99 14.23
CA GLU A 145 -6.05 -8.32 14.08
C GLU A 145 -6.24 -7.75 12.68
N LEU A 146 -5.20 -7.15 12.07
CA LEU A 146 -5.27 -6.64 10.71
C LEU A 146 -5.42 -7.77 9.70
N LYS A 147 -4.67 -8.85 9.87
CA LYS A 147 -4.72 -10.01 8.97
C LYS A 147 -6.11 -10.60 8.83
N GLN A 148 -6.94 -10.53 9.89
CA GLN A 148 -8.33 -11.01 9.86
C GLN A 148 -9.21 -10.24 8.88
N TYR A 149 -8.81 -9.04 8.47
CA TYR A 149 -9.58 -8.16 7.57
C TYR A 149 -8.97 -8.05 6.16
N ALA A 150 -7.79 -8.66 5.94
CA ALA A 150 -7.10 -8.58 4.67
C ALA A 150 -7.64 -9.58 3.65
N ASP A 151 -7.75 -9.16 2.40
CA ASP A 151 -8.05 -10.03 1.26
C ASP A 151 -6.82 -10.88 0.87
N PHE A 152 -5.61 -10.37 1.18
CA PHE A 152 -4.33 -11.02 0.89
C PHE A 152 -3.32 -10.76 2.00
N ILE A 153 -2.61 -11.80 2.40
CA ILE A 153 -1.49 -11.70 3.34
C ILE A 153 -0.23 -12.07 2.57
N THR A 154 0.78 -11.20 2.57
CA THR A 154 2.04 -11.48 1.88
C THR A 154 2.84 -12.57 2.59
N GLU A 155 3.68 -13.29 1.86
CA GLU A 155 4.67 -14.21 2.43
C GLU A 155 5.89 -13.46 2.96
N ARG A 156 6.20 -12.30 2.34
CA ARG A 156 7.34 -11.46 2.71
C ARG A 156 6.93 -10.41 3.74
N LYS A 157 7.88 -10.06 4.61
CA LYS A 157 7.68 -9.01 5.61
C LYS A 157 7.81 -7.62 4.99
N GLY A 158 7.21 -6.62 5.65
CA GLY A 158 7.42 -5.22 5.31
C GLY A 158 8.91 -4.85 5.32
N GLY A 159 9.33 -4.01 4.37
CA GLY A 159 10.73 -3.66 4.14
C GLY A 159 11.62 -4.77 3.57
N GLU A 160 11.08 -5.97 3.36
CA GLU A 160 11.79 -7.16 2.87
C GLU A 160 11.20 -7.72 1.56
N GLY A 161 10.44 -6.90 0.84
CA GLY A 161 9.86 -7.28 -0.44
C GLY A 161 8.36 -7.55 -0.44
N ALA A 162 7.64 -7.23 0.63
CA ALA A 162 6.19 -7.39 0.71
C ALA A 162 5.46 -6.57 -0.36
N VAL A 163 5.85 -5.30 -0.54
CA VAL A 163 5.27 -4.45 -1.58
C VAL A 163 5.61 -4.98 -2.98
N ALA A 164 6.81 -5.54 -3.16
CA ALA A 164 7.18 -6.17 -4.41
C ALA A 164 6.26 -7.36 -4.75
N GLU A 165 5.95 -8.19 -3.76
CA GLU A 165 5.04 -9.33 -3.91
C GLU A 165 3.63 -8.88 -4.31
N VAL A 166 3.09 -7.85 -3.64
CA VAL A 166 1.77 -7.28 -3.96
C VAL A 166 1.73 -6.76 -5.39
N VAL A 167 2.74 -5.99 -5.80
CA VAL A 167 2.83 -5.45 -7.16
C VAL A 167 2.92 -6.57 -8.19
N GLU A 168 3.74 -7.59 -7.96
CA GLU A 168 3.85 -8.75 -8.86
C GLU A 168 2.51 -9.48 -8.97
N HIS A 169 1.81 -9.66 -7.86
CA HIS A 169 0.48 -10.26 -7.85
C HIS A 169 -0.50 -9.46 -8.71
N LEU A 170 -0.62 -8.16 -8.47
CA LEU A 170 -1.52 -7.27 -9.21
C LEU A 170 -1.18 -7.24 -10.72
N LEU A 171 0.10 -7.10 -11.09
CA LEU A 171 0.51 -7.06 -12.49
C LEU A 171 0.25 -8.36 -13.24
N LYS A 172 0.41 -9.52 -12.57
CA LYS A 172 0.06 -10.83 -13.14
C LYS A 172 -1.45 -10.94 -13.38
N LYS A 173 -2.27 -10.54 -12.41
CA LYS A 173 -3.75 -10.53 -12.54
C LYS A 173 -4.25 -9.56 -13.61
N LYS A 174 -3.54 -8.45 -13.81
CA LYS A 174 -3.81 -7.46 -14.89
C LYS A 174 -3.22 -7.88 -16.24
N MET A 175 -2.59 -9.05 -16.37
CA MET A 175 -1.91 -9.53 -17.58
C MET A 175 -0.84 -8.57 -18.12
N LYS A 176 -0.21 -7.75 -17.22
CA LYS A 176 0.82 -6.77 -17.57
C LYS A 176 2.23 -7.23 -17.23
N TRP A 177 2.36 -8.31 -16.48
CA TRP A 177 3.66 -8.78 -15.99
C TRP A 177 4.60 -9.17 -17.12
N GLU A 178 4.15 -9.99 -18.08
CA GLU A 178 4.99 -10.48 -19.16
C GLU A 178 5.49 -9.35 -20.07
N GLU A 179 4.61 -8.42 -20.45
CA GLU A 179 4.97 -7.22 -21.22
C GLU A 179 6.10 -6.42 -20.54
N LEU A 180 5.99 -6.22 -19.23
CA LEU A 180 7.02 -5.49 -18.47
C LEU A 180 8.33 -6.27 -18.33
N MET A 181 8.27 -7.61 -18.35
CA MET A 181 9.44 -8.49 -18.25
C MET A 181 10.25 -8.58 -19.55
N GLU A 182 9.68 -8.30 -20.71
CA GLU A 182 10.39 -8.32 -22.00
C GLU A 182 11.64 -7.46 -21.97
N ARG A 183 11.58 -6.32 -21.32
CA ARG A 183 12.73 -5.41 -21.16
C ARG A 183 13.95 -6.06 -20.47
N TYR A 184 13.76 -7.09 -19.69
CA TYR A 184 14.80 -7.76 -18.88
C TYR A 184 15.27 -9.07 -19.49
N ARG A 185 14.70 -9.46 -20.64
CA ARG A 185 15.04 -10.70 -21.38
C ARG A 185 15.98 -10.48 -22.58
N VAL A 186 16.48 -9.27 -22.71
CA VAL A 186 17.43 -8.86 -23.79
C VAL A 186 18.86 -9.12 -23.39
#